data_4e3c9b3ce2deccdb8a2e624a8babc022
#
_entry.id   4e3c9b3ce2deccdb8a2e624a8babc022
#
_cell.length_a   1.000
_cell.length_b   1.000
_cell.length_c   1.000
_cell.angle_alpha   90.00
_cell.angle_beta   90.00
_cell.angle_gamma   90.00
#
_symmetry.space_group_name_H-M   'P 1'
#
loop_
_entity.id
_entity.type
_entity.pdbx_description
1 polymer ?
#
loop_
_entity_poly.entity_id
_entity_poly.type
_entity_poly.pdbx_seq_one_letter_code
_entity_poly.pdbx_strand_id
1 'polypeptide(L)'
;LDFAMAASYAAGRSDVMRHVYWSWGWARLALGAPREALAHWQNAARLHGGAPFWLPYTNAIGLWRMDQRELALAWFAAAVRSKPELATREGVEALATSWQDDERRTLEDVYEAWAAKPKG
;
A
#
# COMPACT_ATOMS: atom_id res chain seq x y z
N LEU A 1 -13.27 -0.89 35.71
CA LEU A 1 -13.41 -0.25 34.40
C LEU A 1 -14.74 -0.61 33.75
N ASP A 2 -15.45 0.38 33.30
CA ASP A 2 -16.65 0.24 32.51
C ASP A 2 -16.30 -0.49 31.20
N PHE A 3 -17.16 -1.42 30.79
CA PHE A 3 -16.96 -2.18 29.55
C PHE A 3 -16.84 -1.24 28.33
N ALA A 4 -17.66 -0.19 28.26
CA ALA A 4 -17.63 0.76 27.16
C ALA A 4 -16.29 1.51 27.12
N MET A 5 -15.74 1.89 28.27
CA MET A 5 -14.43 2.55 28.34
C MET A 5 -13.32 1.62 27.92
N ALA A 6 -13.37 0.35 28.31
CA ALA A 6 -12.39 -0.64 27.92
C ALA A 6 -12.42 -0.86 26.41
N ALA A 7 -13.61 -0.94 25.82
CA ALA A 7 -13.77 -1.09 24.36
C ALA A 7 -13.23 0.12 23.62
N SER A 8 -13.50 1.34 24.11
CA SER A 8 -12.99 2.57 23.49
C SER A 8 -11.48 2.65 23.56
N TYR A 9 -10.88 2.26 24.69
CA TYR A 9 -9.43 2.25 24.84
C TYR A 9 -8.80 1.26 23.89
N ALA A 10 -9.37 0.05 23.77
CA ALA A 10 -8.85 -0.97 22.85
C ALA A 10 -8.94 -0.53 21.39
N ALA A 11 -10.03 0.14 21.00
CA ALA A 11 -10.22 0.65 19.64
C ALA A 11 -9.18 1.74 19.33
N GLY A 12 -8.96 2.68 20.27
CA GLY A 12 -7.96 3.72 20.09
C GLY A 12 -6.57 3.16 19.97
N ARG A 13 -6.26 2.11 20.75
CA ARG A 13 -4.96 1.46 20.68
C ARG A 13 -4.75 0.73 19.34
N SER A 14 -5.79 0.10 18.81
CA SER A 14 -5.73 -0.53 17.49
C SER A 14 -5.48 0.50 16.38
N ASP A 15 -6.13 1.66 16.47
CA ASP A 15 -5.93 2.73 15.49
C ASP A 15 -4.50 3.23 15.50
N VAL A 16 -3.91 3.42 16.69
CA VAL A 16 -2.52 3.85 16.82
C VAL A 16 -1.59 2.79 16.23
N MET A 17 -1.78 1.52 16.57
CA MET A 17 -0.93 0.45 16.06
C MET A 17 -1.04 0.29 14.55
N ARG A 18 -2.25 0.44 14.01
CA ARG A 18 -2.44 0.40 12.55
C ARG A 18 -1.61 1.47 11.86
N HIS A 19 -1.65 2.69 12.39
CA HIS A 19 -0.87 3.80 11.82
C HIS A 19 0.63 3.55 11.94
N VAL A 20 1.08 3.02 13.08
CA VAL A 20 2.49 2.71 13.31
C VAL A 20 2.97 1.67 12.30
N TYR A 21 2.23 0.57 12.11
CA TYR A 21 2.62 -0.45 11.13
C TYR A 21 2.65 0.11 9.72
N TRP A 22 1.66 0.92 9.37
CA TRP A 22 1.61 1.53 8.05
C TRP A 22 2.85 2.42 7.81
N SER A 23 3.20 3.25 8.78
CA SER A 23 4.37 4.12 8.70
C SER A 23 5.67 3.33 8.68
N TRP A 24 5.77 2.26 9.47
CA TRP A 24 6.94 1.38 9.48
C TRP A 24 7.13 0.70 8.11
N GLY A 25 6.06 0.36 7.44
CA GLY A 25 6.14 -0.22 6.09
C GLY A 25 6.88 0.73 5.14
N TRP A 26 6.49 1.99 5.12
CA TRP A 26 7.15 2.98 4.27
C TRP A 26 8.61 3.18 4.68
N ALA A 27 8.91 3.20 5.97
CA ALA A 27 10.28 3.34 6.45
C ALA A 27 11.14 2.16 6.01
N ARG A 28 10.63 0.94 6.10
CA ARG A 28 11.36 -0.25 5.66
C ARG A 28 11.59 -0.25 4.16
N LEU A 29 10.60 0.19 3.39
CA LEU A 29 10.76 0.32 1.94
C LEU A 29 11.89 1.29 1.61
N ALA A 30 11.94 2.43 2.29
CA ALA A 30 12.97 3.44 2.10
C ALA A 30 14.37 2.91 2.43
N LEU A 31 14.46 1.96 3.38
CA LEU A 31 15.71 1.32 3.76
C LEU A 31 16.10 0.15 2.85
N GLY A 32 15.32 -0.11 1.79
CA GLY A 32 15.59 -1.21 0.89
C GLY A 32 15.18 -2.57 1.42
N ALA A 33 14.19 -2.60 2.32
CA ALA A 33 13.69 -3.83 2.93
C ALA A 33 12.22 -4.05 2.55
N PRO A 34 11.92 -4.36 1.27
CA PRO A 34 10.54 -4.47 0.81
C PRO A 34 9.77 -5.63 1.44
N ARG A 35 10.43 -6.72 1.80
CA ARG A 35 9.76 -7.86 2.44
C ARG A 35 9.21 -7.44 3.80
N GLU A 36 10.01 -6.74 4.59
CA GLU A 36 9.60 -6.22 5.89
C GLU A 36 8.51 -5.16 5.74
N ALA A 37 8.61 -4.33 4.71
CA ALA A 37 7.57 -3.35 4.42
C ALA A 37 6.22 -4.04 4.18
N LEU A 38 6.20 -5.09 3.36
CA LEU A 38 4.98 -5.84 3.10
C LEU A 38 4.41 -6.45 4.37
N ALA A 39 5.27 -6.99 5.24
CA ALA A 39 4.81 -7.59 6.50
C ALA A 39 4.15 -6.54 7.39
N HIS A 40 4.72 -5.35 7.50
CA HIS A 40 4.13 -4.27 8.30
C HIS A 40 2.79 -3.80 7.72
N TRP A 41 2.69 -3.68 6.39
CA TRP A 41 1.44 -3.29 5.75
C TRP A 41 0.36 -4.36 5.94
N GLN A 42 0.72 -5.65 5.92
CA GLN A 42 -0.23 -6.72 6.21
C GLN A 42 -0.75 -6.62 7.64
N ASN A 43 0.11 -6.30 8.60
CA ASN A 43 -0.31 -6.09 9.98
C ASN A 43 -1.25 -4.89 10.08
N ALA A 44 -0.94 -3.80 9.40
CA ALA A 44 -1.80 -2.62 9.39
C ALA A 44 -3.17 -2.94 8.79
N ALA A 45 -3.20 -3.71 7.69
CA ALA A 45 -4.44 -4.11 7.04
C ALA A 45 -5.30 -4.97 7.96
N ARG A 46 -4.67 -5.91 8.69
CA ARG A 46 -5.39 -6.78 9.61
C ARG A 46 -6.06 -5.98 10.72
N LEU A 47 -5.38 -4.96 11.24
CA LEU A 47 -5.93 -4.10 12.27
C LEU A 47 -6.99 -3.13 11.73
N HIS A 48 -7.01 -2.90 10.42
CA HIS A 48 -8.03 -2.08 9.79
C HIS A 48 -9.41 -2.73 9.84
N GLY A 49 -9.46 -4.05 9.87
CA GLY A 49 -10.71 -4.78 9.96
C GLY A 49 -11.46 -4.93 8.65
N GLY A 50 -10.77 -4.77 7.52
CA GLY A 50 -11.36 -4.89 6.19
C GLY A 50 -10.28 -4.77 5.14
N ALA A 51 -10.67 -4.45 3.90
CA ALA A 51 -9.73 -4.27 2.80
C ALA A 51 -9.45 -2.76 2.63
N PRO A 52 -8.38 -2.23 3.22
CA PRO A 52 -8.10 -0.80 3.06
C PRO A 52 -7.73 -0.45 1.62
N PHE A 53 -8.14 0.73 1.17
CA PHE A 53 -7.96 1.15 -0.23
C PHE A 53 -6.47 1.22 -0.62
N TRP A 54 -5.59 1.47 0.35
CA TRP A 54 -4.15 1.64 0.08
C TRP A 54 -3.42 0.29 -0.05
N LEU A 55 -4.00 -0.80 0.41
CA LEU A 55 -3.29 -2.09 0.46
C LEU A 55 -2.90 -2.60 -0.93
N PRO A 56 -3.77 -2.55 -1.96
CA PRO A 56 -3.37 -3.06 -3.27
C PRO A 56 -2.16 -2.33 -3.86
N TYR A 57 -2.10 -0.99 -3.77
CA TYR A 57 -0.97 -0.29 -4.38
C TYR A 57 0.31 -0.42 -3.54
N THR A 58 0.21 -0.51 -2.21
CA THR A 58 1.42 -0.76 -1.41
C THR A 58 1.96 -2.16 -1.66
N ASN A 59 1.09 -3.15 -1.81
CA ASN A 59 1.52 -4.49 -2.18
C ASN A 59 2.20 -4.50 -3.55
N ALA A 60 1.67 -3.78 -4.53
CA ALA A 60 2.28 -3.69 -5.85
C ALA A 60 3.69 -3.10 -5.76
N ILE A 61 3.87 -2.03 -4.98
CA ILE A 61 5.17 -1.39 -4.80
C ILE A 61 6.17 -2.34 -4.16
N GLY A 62 5.79 -2.99 -3.06
CA GLY A 62 6.68 -3.90 -2.36
C GLY A 62 7.07 -5.09 -3.21
N LEU A 63 6.12 -5.69 -3.91
CA LEU A 63 6.38 -6.83 -4.78
C LEU A 63 7.27 -6.44 -5.96
N TRP A 64 7.06 -5.25 -6.54
CA TRP A 64 7.93 -4.76 -7.60
C TRP A 64 9.37 -4.64 -7.14
N ARG A 65 9.58 -4.11 -5.93
CA ARG A 65 10.91 -4.00 -5.33
C ARG A 65 11.54 -5.34 -5.01
N MET A 66 10.72 -6.39 -4.86
CA MET A 66 11.20 -7.76 -4.66
C MET A 66 11.39 -8.51 -5.98
N ASP A 67 11.25 -7.81 -7.10
CA ASP A 67 11.35 -8.40 -8.44
C ASP A 67 10.26 -9.45 -8.72
N GLN A 68 9.14 -9.35 -8.01
CA GLN A 68 7.95 -10.18 -8.23
C GLN A 68 6.99 -9.42 -9.14
N ARG A 69 7.40 -9.21 -10.38
CA ARG A 69 6.73 -8.26 -11.27
C ARG A 69 5.32 -8.67 -11.67
N GLU A 70 5.11 -9.96 -11.95
CA GLU A 70 3.78 -10.43 -12.33
C GLU A 70 2.77 -10.24 -11.19
N LEU A 71 3.19 -10.55 -9.95
CA LEU A 71 2.34 -10.33 -8.78
C LEU A 71 2.10 -8.85 -8.54
N ALA A 72 3.14 -8.03 -8.75
CA ALA A 72 3.00 -6.58 -8.60
C ALA A 72 1.97 -6.03 -9.57
N LEU A 73 1.97 -6.49 -10.82
CA LEU A 73 0.99 -6.03 -11.82
C LEU A 73 -0.42 -6.49 -11.48
N ALA A 74 -0.56 -7.71 -10.94
CA ALA A 74 -1.86 -8.20 -10.49
C ALA A 74 -2.42 -7.34 -9.36
N TRP A 75 -1.57 -6.95 -8.41
CA TRP A 75 -1.99 -6.07 -7.32
C TRP A 75 -2.27 -4.66 -7.81
N PHE A 76 -1.52 -4.17 -8.78
CA PHE A 76 -1.82 -2.86 -9.35
C PHE A 76 -3.17 -2.87 -10.07
N ALA A 77 -3.50 -3.95 -10.78
CA ALA A 77 -4.83 -4.10 -11.38
C ALA A 77 -5.92 -4.04 -10.31
N ALA A 78 -5.70 -4.66 -9.15
CA ALA A 78 -6.62 -4.56 -8.03
C ALA A 78 -6.71 -3.14 -7.49
N ALA A 79 -5.59 -2.42 -7.47
CA ALA A 79 -5.58 -1.02 -7.04
C ALA A 79 -6.42 -0.15 -7.99
N VAL A 80 -6.34 -0.39 -9.28
CA VAL A 80 -7.16 0.33 -10.27
C VAL A 80 -8.65 0.06 -10.05
N ARG A 81 -9.01 -1.18 -9.72
CA ARG A 81 -10.41 -1.49 -9.42
C ARG A 81 -10.92 -0.74 -8.21
N SER A 82 -10.08 -0.58 -7.18
CA SER A 82 -10.44 0.14 -5.95
C SER A 82 -10.38 1.66 -6.12
N LYS A 83 -9.48 2.13 -6.96
CA LYS A 83 -9.24 3.55 -7.18
C LYS A 83 -9.01 3.77 -8.67
N PRO A 84 -10.09 3.95 -9.45
CA PRO A 84 -10.00 4.01 -10.92
C PRO A 84 -9.09 5.10 -11.47
N GLU A 85 -8.82 6.15 -10.70
CA GLU A 85 -7.90 7.21 -11.10
C GLU A 85 -6.50 6.68 -11.39
N LEU A 86 -6.12 5.55 -10.78
CA LEU A 86 -4.80 4.95 -11.00
C LEU A 86 -4.64 4.32 -12.39
N ALA A 87 -5.69 4.28 -13.18
CA ALA A 87 -5.60 3.84 -14.57
C ALA A 87 -4.96 4.90 -15.48
N THR A 88 -4.70 6.10 -14.97
CA THR A 88 -4.09 7.19 -15.73
C THR A 88 -2.81 7.67 -15.05
N ARG A 89 -1.91 8.24 -15.85
CA ARG A 89 -0.68 8.83 -15.32
C ARG A 89 -0.99 9.96 -14.34
N GLU A 90 -1.97 10.80 -14.66
CA GLU A 90 -2.36 11.93 -13.81
C GLU A 90 -2.85 11.45 -12.44
N GLY A 91 -3.61 10.37 -12.40
CA GLY A 91 -4.07 9.80 -11.12
C GLY A 91 -2.93 9.23 -10.29
N VAL A 92 -1.97 8.58 -10.94
CA VAL A 92 -0.77 8.07 -10.26
C VAL A 92 0.05 9.22 -9.69
N GLU A 93 0.27 10.27 -10.48
CA GLU A 93 1.02 11.44 -10.04
C GLU A 93 0.32 12.14 -8.88
N ALA A 94 -1.01 12.25 -8.93
CA ALA A 94 -1.79 12.90 -7.87
C ALA A 94 -1.67 12.12 -6.55
N LEU A 95 -1.72 10.79 -6.61
CA LEU A 95 -1.58 9.97 -5.40
C LEU A 95 -0.19 10.15 -4.79
N ALA A 96 0.84 10.18 -5.60
CA ALA A 96 2.24 10.15 -5.16
C ALA A 96 2.86 11.55 -5.02
N THR A 97 2.05 12.62 -5.08
CA THR A 97 2.56 13.99 -5.09
C THR A 97 3.46 14.29 -3.90
N SER A 98 3.09 13.81 -2.70
CA SER A 98 3.85 14.09 -1.48
C SER A 98 4.83 12.97 -1.11
N TRP A 99 4.98 11.96 -1.96
CA TRP A 99 5.86 10.83 -1.68
C TRP A 99 7.32 11.20 -1.96
N GLN A 100 8.23 10.41 -1.39
CA GLN A 100 9.65 10.51 -1.73
C GLN A 100 9.87 10.05 -3.17
N ASP A 101 10.95 10.54 -3.78
CA ASP A 101 11.21 10.32 -5.21
C ASP A 101 11.29 8.84 -5.58
N ASP A 102 11.98 8.03 -4.77
CA ASP A 102 12.15 6.61 -5.06
C ASP A 102 10.82 5.86 -5.02
N GLU A 103 9.98 6.20 -4.07
CA GLU A 103 8.67 5.57 -3.91
C GLU A 103 7.74 5.96 -5.06
N ARG A 104 7.75 7.24 -5.41
CA ARG A 104 6.98 7.74 -6.56
C ARG A 104 7.41 7.06 -7.84
N ARG A 105 8.72 6.96 -8.06
CA ARG A 105 9.27 6.34 -9.25
C ARG A 105 8.86 4.87 -9.35
N THR A 106 8.87 4.16 -8.23
CA THR A 106 8.44 2.76 -8.21
C THR A 106 6.98 2.63 -8.65
N LEU A 107 6.10 3.47 -8.13
CA LEU A 107 4.69 3.43 -8.53
C LEU A 107 4.53 3.77 -10.01
N GLU A 108 5.27 4.76 -10.51
CA GLU A 108 5.24 5.11 -11.92
C GLU A 108 5.72 3.96 -12.80
N ASP A 109 6.78 3.26 -12.39
CA ASP A 109 7.29 2.09 -13.12
C ASP A 109 6.26 0.96 -13.17
N VAL A 110 5.60 0.71 -12.04
CA VAL A 110 4.53 -0.29 -11.99
C VAL A 110 3.39 0.09 -12.92
N TYR A 111 2.97 1.36 -12.87
CA TYR A 111 1.92 1.86 -13.74
C TYR A 111 2.28 1.67 -15.21
N GLU A 112 3.49 2.06 -15.60
CA GLU A 112 3.93 1.96 -17.01
C GLU A 112 3.93 0.51 -17.47
N ALA A 113 4.42 -0.41 -16.65
CA ALA A 113 4.43 -1.83 -16.99
C ALA A 113 3.02 -2.38 -17.11
N TRP A 114 2.12 -1.98 -16.21
CA TRP A 114 0.72 -2.39 -16.25
C TRP A 114 0.03 -1.84 -17.51
N ALA A 115 0.25 -0.57 -17.83
CA ALA A 115 -0.37 0.08 -18.97
C ALA A 115 0.12 -0.50 -20.31
N ALA A 116 1.36 -0.98 -20.34
CA ALA A 116 1.96 -1.57 -21.54
C ALA A 116 1.53 -3.03 -21.74
N LYS A 117 0.94 -3.67 -20.74
CA LYS A 117 0.57 -5.07 -20.84
C LYS A 117 -0.60 -5.23 -21.83
N PRO A 118 -0.53 -6.20 -22.76
CA PRO A 118 -1.63 -6.41 -23.70
C PRO A 118 -2.93 -6.75 -22.97
N LYS A 119 -4.00 -6.10 -23.38
CA LYS A 119 -5.34 -6.39 -22.89
C LYS A 119 -5.94 -7.46 -23.81
N GLY A 120 -6.01 -8.67 -23.29
CA GLY A 120 -6.53 -9.72 -24.14
C GLY A 120 -7.07 -10.87 -23.39
#